data_7d3006359811ae6d0b6e4de4d4af5c3d
#
_entry.id   7d3006359811ae6d0b6e4de4d4af5c3d
#
_cell.length_a   1.000
_cell.length_b   1.000
_cell.length_c   1.000
_cell.angle_alpha   90.00
_cell.angle_beta   90.00
_cell.angle_gamma   90.00
#
_symmetry.space_group_name_H-M   'P 1'
#
loop_
_entity.id
_entity.type
_entity.pdbx_description
1 polymer ?
#
loop_
_entity_poly.entity_id
_entity_poly.type
_entity_poly.pdbx_seq_one_letter_code
_entity_poly.pdbx_strand_id
1 'polypeptide(L)'
;MENCSLFGCGTYGIYGEDAAVLTVIGTEIYECTNGILNLSETSHTVFEHCNFHDNDGMFFLWGDTQIQIRNTEISQNQGSLLQAYNSQLFDADSIHITFQNCTFRGNRDMGIPKDWSCATFEACDFSSGSTPVLAGMTYEDLVRRYRDLAMDPDAFQDADGAGEQNFLMIAGEMAADLGEDPADIMGYAIQDLNGDGVPELAIGFTPEYGAYLSSLFTLAEGTPRLVFGEAGDGYTYLQDGSFFYNGCRSASENGKGIYQFTDDGTALICREFYFLRILDGDESDAAVYYNSTGSWEIGDSRKTNMTVEEFWAWEPEYMYLPMTPFSAAD
;
A
#
# COMPACT_ATOMS: atom_id res chain seq x y z
N MET A 1 -12.31 19.07 -23.35
CA MET A 1 -11.86 18.01 -24.31
C MET A 1 -13.00 17.05 -24.51
N GLU A 2 -13.31 16.66 -25.73
CA GLU A 2 -14.44 15.77 -26.01
C GLU A 2 -14.08 14.77 -27.11
N ASN A 3 -14.43 13.49 -26.87
CA ASN A 3 -14.28 12.38 -27.82
C ASN A 3 -12.86 12.26 -28.39
N CYS A 4 -11.86 12.32 -27.55
CA CYS A 4 -10.46 12.19 -27.88
C CYS A 4 -9.90 10.81 -27.53
N SER A 5 -8.74 10.50 -28.10
CA SER A 5 -7.91 9.37 -27.67
C SER A 5 -6.51 9.88 -27.39
N LEU A 6 -6.04 9.67 -26.18
CA LEU A 6 -4.71 10.03 -25.69
C LEU A 6 -3.96 8.74 -25.37
N PHE A 7 -2.84 8.48 -26.05
CA PHE A 7 -2.12 7.23 -25.86
C PHE A 7 -0.61 7.36 -26.04
N GLY A 8 0.11 6.43 -25.46
CA GLY A 8 1.57 6.38 -25.59
C GLY A 8 2.26 7.61 -25.01
N CYS A 9 1.63 8.27 -24.02
CA CYS A 9 2.21 9.43 -23.37
C CYS A 9 3.40 8.99 -22.51
N GLY A 10 4.57 9.59 -22.74
CA GLY A 10 5.81 9.25 -22.03
C GLY A 10 5.82 9.68 -20.56
N THR A 11 4.77 10.31 -20.06
CA THR A 11 4.53 10.65 -18.67
C THR A 11 3.07 10.47 -18.32
N TYR A 12 2.25 11.51 -18.42
CA TYR A 12 0.83 11.49 -18.08
C TYR A 12 -0.03 11.76 -19.32
N GLY A 13 -1.21 11.15 -19.37
CA GLY A 13 -2.20 11.46 -20.39
C GLY A 13 -2.66 12.91 -20.32
N ILE A 14 -2.93 13.41 -19.11
CA ILE A 14 -3.30 14.81 -18.87
C ILE A 14 -2.44 15.34 -17.71
N TYR A 15 -1.87 16.53 -17.95
CA TYR A 15 -1.17 17.32 -16.95
C TYR A 15 -1.83 18.69 -16.81
N GLY A 16 -2.11 19.14 -15.60
CA GLY A 16 -2.72 20.44 -15.35
C GLY A 16 -2.29 21.04 -14.01
N GLU A 17 -2.00 22.34 -14.01
CA GLU A 17 -1.61 23.12 -12.85
C GLU A 17 -2.46 24.40 -12.71
N ASP A 18 -2.44 25.01 -11.52
CA ASP A 18 -2.93 26.35 -11.22
C ASP A 18 -4.38 26.65 -11.65
N ALA A 19 -5.33 26.14 -10.87
CA ALA A 19 -6.75 26.48 -10.98
C ALA A 19 -7.39 26.20 -12.35
N ALA A 20 -6.84 25.28 -13.11
CA ALA A 20 -7.46 24.88 -14.38
C ALA A 20 -8.84 24.26 -14.10
N VAL A 21 -9.84 24.76 -14.82
CA VAL A 21 -11.13 24.08 -14.93
C VAL A 21 -11.03 23.13 -16.12
N LEU A 22 -11.10 21.84 -15.85
CA LEU A 22 -10.96 20.81 -16.86
C LEU A 22 -12.26 20.02 -16.98
N THR A 23 -12.78 19.91 -18.20
CA THR A 23 -13.90 19.02 -18.52
C THR A 23 -13.48 18.09 -19.64
N VAL A 24 -13.58 16.78 -19.40
CA VAL A 24 -13.20 15.73 -20.35
C VAL A 24 -14.37 14.78 -20.50
N ILE A 25 -14.85 14.62 -21.73
CA ILE A 25 -16.04 13.81 -22.03
C ILE A 25 -15.71 12.81 -23.15
N GLY A 26 -16.13 11.55 -22.98
CA GLY A 26 -16.03 10.51 -24.00
C GLY A 26 -14.58 10.24 -24.45
N THR A 27 -13.61 10.46 -23.58
CA THR A 27 -12.19 10.39 -23.93
C THR A 27 -11.58 9.11 -23.43
N GLU A 28 -10.74 8.50 -24.25
CA GLU A 28 -9.95 7.32 -23.94
C GLU A 28 -8.51 7.71 -23.60
N ILE A 29 -7.94 7.18 -22.50
CA ILE A 29 -6.55 7.44 -22.08
C ILE A 29 -5.90 6.09 -21.77
N TYR A 30 -4.83 5.75 -22.53
CA TYR A 30 -4.18 4.45 -22.41
C TYR A 30 -2.70 4.45 -22.80
N GLU A 31 -1.97 3.43 -22.37
CA GLU A 31 -0.53 3.26 -22.62
C GLU A 31 0.32 4.46 -22.16
N CYS A 32 -0.06 5.12 -21.06
CA CYS A 32 0.71 6.21 -20.48
C CYS A 32 1.66 5.67 -19.40
N THR A 33 2.95 6.02 -19.48
CA THR A 33 4.02 5.38 -18.69
C THR A 33 3.98 5.73 -17.20
N ASN A 34 3.64 6.97 -16.82
CA ASN A 34 3.57 7.35 -15.39
C ASN A 34 2.16 7.37 -14.84
N GLY A 35 1.15 7.58 -15.68
CA GLY A 35 -0.23 7.58 -15.23
C GLY A 35 -1.21 8.32 -16.13
N ILE A 36 -2.47 8.23 -15.76
CA ILE A 36 -3.58 8.84 -16.49
C ILE A 36 -3.55 10.35 -16.32
N LEU A 37 -3.43 10.81 -15.06
CA LEU A 37 -3.54 12.21 -14.71
C LEU A 37 -2.39 12.64 -13.78
N ASN A 38 -1.95 13.89 -13.97
CA ASN A 38 -1.20 14.64 -12.96
C ASN A 38 -1.84 16.02 -12.84
N LEU A 39 -2.52 16.27 -11.72
CA LEU A 39 -3.25 17.51 -11.50
C LEU A 39 -2.85 18.14 -10.18
N SER A 40 -2.61 19.46 -10.20
CA SER A 40 -2.30 20.24 -9.00
C SER A 40 -3.16 21.49 -8.93
N GLU A 41 -3.64 21.82 -7.73
CA GLU A 41 -4.41 23.05 -7.43
C GLU A 41 -5.56 23.31 -8.41
N THR A 42 -6.23 22.23 -8.87
CA THR A 42 -7.33 22.30 -9.84
C THR A 42 -8.66 22.40 -9.13
N SER A 43 -9.30 23.55 -9.22
CA SER A 43 -10.54 23.83 -8.48
C SER A 43 -11.78 23.10 -9.01
N HIS A 44 -11.78 22.55 -10.23
CA HIS A 44 -12.94 21.87 -10.79
C HIS A 44 -12.56 21.01 -11.99
N THR A 45 -12.42 19.72 -11.78
CA THR A 45 -12.13 18.76 -12.87
C THR A 45 -13.24 17.72 -12.97
N VAL A 46 -13.78 17.54 -14.17
CA VAL A 46 -14.84 16.56 -14.43
C VAL A 46 -14.44 15.65 -15.58
N PHE A 47 -14.49 14.34 -15.35
CA PHE A 47 -14.41 13.31 -16.38
C PHE A 47 -15.76 12.62 -16.48
N GLU A 48 -16.27 12.47 -17.69
CA GLU A 48 -17.56 11.86 -17.94
C GLU A 48 -17.53 10.97 -19.17
N HIS A 49 -18.08 9.75 -19.05
CA HIS A 49 -18.09 8.75 -20.13
C HIS A 49 -16.71 8.46 -20.73
N CYS A 50 -15.68 8.46 -19.88
CA CYS A 50 -14.31 8.19 -20.30
C CYS A 50 -13.97 6.69 -20.18
N ASN A 51 -12.81 6.33 -20.76
CA ASN A 51 -12.23 5.01 -20.61
C ASN A 51 -10.72 5.15 -20.30
N PHE A 52 -10.29 4.69 -19.14
CA PHE A 52 -8.90 4.76 -18.69
C PHE A 52 -8.35 3.33 -18.54
N HIS A 53 -7.48 2.91 -19.47
CA HIS A 53 -7.03 1.52 -19.48
C HIS A 53 -5.57 1.36 -19.91
N ASP A 54 -4.97 0.24 -19.49
CA ASP A 54 -3.61 -0.16 -19.88
C ASP A 54 -2.53 0.91 -19.60
N ASN A 55 -2.67 1.67 -18.49
CA ASN A 55 -1.68 2.66 -18.08
C ASN A 55 -0.78 2.07 -16.96
N ASP A 56 0.48 2.53 -16.89
CA ASP A 56 1.43 2.10 -15.83
C ASP A 56 1.14 2.72 -14.46
N GLY A 57 0.36 3.77 -14.40
CA GLY A 57 -0.13 4.41 -13.19
C GLY A 57 -1.51 5.00 -13.40
N MET A 58 -2.13 5.54 -12.33
CA MET A 58 -3.45 6.16 -12.44
C MET A 58 -3.41 7.66 -12.12
N PHE A 59 -3.66 8.08 -10.89
CA PHE A 59 -3.86 9.49 -10.60
C PHE A 59 -2.78 10.05 -9.68
N PHE A 60 -2.06 11.07 -10.12
CA PHE A 60 -1.19 11.91 -9.34
C PHE A 60 -1.90 13.23 -9.02
N LEU A 61 -2.14 13.50 -7.75
CA LEU A 61 -2.89 14.68 -7.33
C LEU A 61 -2.14 15.45 -6.25
N TRP A 62 -2.16 16.78 -6.32
CA TRP A 62 -1.47 17.67 -5.41
C TRP A 62 -2.33 18.87 -5.02
N GLY A 63 -2.10 19.40 -3.83
CA GLY A 63 -2.73 20.64 -3.36
C GLY A 63 -4.25 20.57 -3.35
N ASP A 64 -4.91 21.71 -3.36
CA ASP A 64 -6.38 21.80 -3.36
C ASP A 64 -6.96 21.37 -4.71
N THR A 65 -7.29 20.09 -4.82
CA THR A 65 -7.73 19.46 -6.07
C THR A 65 -9.06 18.76 -5.89
N GLN A 66 -10.06 19.14 -6.70
CA GLN A 66 -11.39 18.54 -6.70
C GLN A 66 -11.69 17.89 -8.04
N ILE A 67 -11.95 16.58 -8.03
CA ILE A 67 -12.20 15.78 -9.22
C ILE A 67 -13.52 15.04 -9.10
N GLN A 68 -14.30 15.04 -10.15
CA GLN A 68 -15.48 14.19 -10.33
C GLN A 68 -15.30 13.30 -11.54
N ILE A 69 -15.40 12.00 -11.35
CA ILE A 69 -15.31 10.99 -12.42
C ILE A 69 -16.65 10.25 -12.46
N ARG A 70 -17.32 10.34 -13.63
CA ARG A 70 -18.67 9.81 -13.77
C ARG A 70 -18.77 8.88 -14.97
N ASN A 71 -19.58 7.81 -14.83
CA ASN A 71 -19.90 6.91 -15.93
C ASN A 71 -18.66 6.46 -16.72
N THR A 72 -17.55 6.22 -16.03
CA THR A 72 -16.23 5.98 -16.62
C THR A 72 -15.78 4.56 -16.31
N GLU A 73 -15.20 3.90 -17.31
CA GLU A 73 -14.52 2.62 -17.12
C GLU A 73 -13.03 2.88 -16.82
N ILE A 74 -12.50 2.19 -15.79
CA ILE A 74 -11.11 2.25 -15.37
C ILE A 74 -10.62 0.81 -15.30
N SER A 75 -9.77 0.40 -16.27
CA SER A 75 -9.47 -1.02 -16.43
C SER A 75 -8.02 -1.31 -16.82
N GLN A 76 -7.50 -2.47 -16.39
CA GLN A 76 -6.17 -2.98 -16.77
C GLN A 76 -5.00 -2.03 -16.50
N ASN A 77 -5.15 -1.09 -15.56
CA ASN A 77 -4.08 -0.20 -15.16
C ASN A 77 -3.15 -0.87 -14.16
N GLN A 78 -1.85 -0.60 -14.22
CA GLN A 78 -0.82 -1.30 -13.48
C GLN A 78 -0.47 -0.66 -12.13
N GLY A 79 -0.56 0.64 -11.98
CA GLY A 79 -0.20 1.36 -10.77
C GLY A 79 -1.36 1.59 -9.82
N SER A 80 -1.05 2.11 -8.63
CA SER A 80 -2.05 2.49 -7.63
C SER A 80 -3.04 3.52 -8.16
N LEU A 81 -4.30 3.42 -7.72
CA LEU A 81 -5.37 4.34 -8.13
C LEU A 81 -4.99 5.79 -7.82
N LEU A 82 -4.47 6.03 -6.63
CA LEU A 82 -3.96 7.33 -6.22
C LEU A 82 -2.49 7.21 -5.85
N GLN A 83 -1.64 8.02 -6.42
CA GLN A 83 -0.21 8.06 -6.12
C GLN A 83 0.15 9.38 -5.46
N ALA A 84 0.84 9.32 -4.33
CA ALA A 84 1.43 10.46 -3.65
C ALA A 84 2.93 10.53 -3.97
N TYR A 85 3.35 11.64 -4.56
CA TYR A 85 4.78 11.88 -4.79
C TYR A 85 5.38 12.60 -3.58
N ASN A 86 5.82 11.86 -2.59
CA ASN A 86 6.38 12.40 -1.36
C ASN A 86 5.34 12.72 -0.26
N SER A 87 5.25 11.86 0.72
CA SER A 87 4.32 11.96 1.86
C SER A 87 4.41 13.26 2.70
N GLN A 88 5.40 14.11 2.45
CA GLN A 88 5.59 15.37 3.14
C GLN A 88 4.83 16.57 2.54
N LEU A 89 4.24 16.42 1.35
CA LEU A 89 3.50 17.50 0.68
C LEU A 89 2.00 17.21 0.53
N PHE A 90 1.54 16.11 1.13
CA PHE A 90 0.17 15.67 1.01
C PHE A 90 -0.67 16.20 2.17
N ASP A 91 -1.45 17.21 1.89
CA ASP A 91 -2.60 17.56 2.70
C ASP A 91 -3.80 16.76 2.14
N ALA A 92 -4.05 15.58 2.70
CA ALA A 92 -5.15 14.72 2.28
C ALA A 92 -6.52 15.43 2.42
N ASP A 93 -6.60 16.42 3.29
CA ASP A 93 -7.81 17.22 3.50
C ASP A 93 -8.09 18.17 2.32
N SER A 94 -7.10 18.43 1.48
CA SER A 94 -7.24 19.32 0.32
C SER A 94 -7.61 18.62 -0.98
N ILE A 95 -7.51 17.29 -1.03
CA ILE A 95 -7.84 16.50 -2.23
C ILE A 95 -9.22 15.87 -2.06
N HIS A 96 -10.09 16.10 -3.04
CA HIS A 96 -11.41 15.47 -3.08
C HIS A 96 -11.65 14.85 -4.46
N ILE A 97 -11.78 13.54 -4.50
CA ILE A 97 -12.12 12.79 -5.70
C ILE A 97 -13.42 12.00 -5.49
N THR A 98 -14.37 12.17 -6.39
CA THR A 98 -15.64 11.44 -6.35
C THR A 98 -15.79 10.62 -7.61
N PHE A 99 -15.98 9.32 -7.44
CA PHE A 99 -16.34 8.38 -8.51
C PHE A 99 -17.84 8.09 -8.44
N GLN A 100 -18.56 8.31 -9.54
CA GLN A 100 -20.01 8.05 -9.64
C GLN A 100 -20.32 7.16 -10.83
N ASN A 101 -21.01 6.04 -10.60
CA ASN A 101 -21.36 5.05 -11.63
C ASN A 101 -20.16 4.60 -12.44
N CYS A 102 -18.99 4.49 -11.84
CA CYS A 102 -17.77 4.02 -12.50
C CYS A 102 -17.64 2.50 -12.40
N THR A 103 -16.97 1.92 -13.40
CA THR A 103 -16.66 0.49 -13.42
C THR A 103 -15.16 0.31 -13.34
N PHE A 104 -14.71 -0.49 -12.38
CA PHE A 104 -13.30 -0.83 -12.19
C PHE A 104 -13.07 -2.29 -12.58
N ARG A 105 -12.14 -2.58 -13.51
CA ARG A 105 -11.91 -3.95 -14.00
C ARG A 105 -10.45 -4.26 -14.19
N GLY A 106 -9.95 -5.32 -13.54
CA GLY A 106 -8.63 -5.85 -13.78
C GLY A 106 -7.48 -4.86 -13.57
N ASN A 107 -7.69 -3.81 -12.76
CA ASN A 107 -6.62 -2.93 -12.34
C ASN A 107 -5.75 -3.66 -11.32
N ARG A 108 -4.44 -3.52 -11.45
CA ARG A 108 -3.46 -4.25 -10.66
C ARG A 108 -3.46 -3.81 -9.19
N ASP A 109 -3.52 -2.52 -8.97
CA ASP A 109 -3.55 -1.96 -7.63
C ASP A 109 -4.65 -0.89 -7.53
N MET A 110 -5.67 -1.19 -6.72
CA MET A 110 -6.70 -0.22 -6.36
C MET A 110 -6.34 0.55 -5.08
N GLY A 111 -5.05 0.52 -4.69
CA GLY A 111 -4.53 1.11 -3.47
C GLY A 111 -5.04 2.54 -3.27
N ILE A 112 -6.14 2.62 -2.52
CA ILE A 112 -6.54 3.83 -1.84
C ILE A 112 -5.98 3.63 -0.45
N PRO A 113 -4.99 4.41 -0.03
CA PRO A 113 -4.54 4.36 1.34
C PRO A 113 -5.75 4.41 2.26
N LYS A 114 -5.85 3.52 3.23
CA LYS A 114 -6.99 3.38 4.15
C LYS A 114 -7.38 4.69 4.84
N ASP A 115 -6.45 5.62 4.92
CA ASP A 115 -6.59 6.91 5.59
C ASP A 115 -7.00 8.07 4.65
N TRP A 116 -7.22 7.78 3.37
CA TRP A 116 -7.62 8.83 2.42
C TRP A 116 -9.14 9.00 2.43
N SER A 117 -9.64 9.82 3.34
CA SER A 117 -10.99 10.39 3.30
C SER A 117 -11.28 11.19 2.01
N CYS A 118 -10.27 11.37 1.16
CA CYS A 118 -10.35 12.14 -0.06
C CYS A 118 -11.07 11.46 -1.23
N ALA A 119 -11.28 10.13 -1.19
CA ALA A 119 -11.94 9.41 -2.29
C ALA A 119 -13.33 8.88 -1.86
N THR A 120 -14.35 9.22 -2.64
CA THR A 120 -15.72 8.75 -2.45
C THR A 120 -16.17 7.93 -3.67
N PHE A 121 -16.84 6.79 -3.42
CA PHE A 121 -17.36 5.91 -4.46
C PHE A 121 -18.88 5.79 -4.34
N GLU A 122 -19.61 6.27 -5.34
CA GLU A 122 -21.05 6.25 -5.38
C GLU A 122 -21.56 5.38 -6.55
N ALA A 123 -22.30 4.31 -6.25
CA ALA A 123 -22.83 3.38 -7.24
C ALA A 123 -21.77 2.83 -8.22
N CYS A 124 -20.54 2.62 -7.75
CA CYS A 124 -19.47 2.06 -8.55
C CYS A 124 -19.52 0.53 -8.58
N ASP A 125 -19.12 -0.05 -9.71
CA ASP A 125 -19.04 -1.49 -9.92
C ASP A 125 -17.57 -1.95 -9.84
N PHE A 126 -17.29 -2.78 -8.85
CA PHE A 126 -15.99 -3.45 -8.64
C PHE A 126 -16.09 -4.96 -8.93
N SER A 127 -17.23 -5.46 -9.43
CA SER A 127 -17.54 -6.88 -9.51
C SER A 127 -16.74 -7.66 -10.54
N SER A 128 -16.05 -7.00 -11.45
CA SER A 128 -15.27 -7.64 -12.51
C SER A 128 -13.74 -7.54 -12.32
N GLY A 129 -13.27 -7.69 -11.06
CA GLY A 129 -11.85 -7.91 -10.81
C GLY A 129 -10.99 -6.66 -10.66
N SER A 130 -11.46 -5.69 -9.91
CA SER A 130 -10.62 -4.61 -9.38
C SER A 130 -10.15 -4.86 -7.93
N THR A 131 -10.22 -6.09 -7.48
CA THR A 131 -9.33 -6.56 -6.43
C THR A 131 -7.95 -6.70 -7.08
N PRO A 132 -6.85 -6.34 -6.41
CA PRO A 132 -5.52 -6.54 -6.99
C PRO A 132 -5.42 -7.94 -7.57
N VAL A 133 -4.56 -8.14 -8.56
CA VAL A 133 -4.33 -9.33 -9.42
C VAL A 133 -4.38 -10.71 -8.72
N LEU A 134 -5.07 -10.84 -7.61
CA LEU A 134 -5.27 -12.09 -6.89
C LEU A 134 -6.49 -12.89 -7.40
N ALA A 135 -7.36 -12.27 -8.22
CA ALA A 135 -8.50 -12.97 -8.81
C ALA A 135 -8.02 -14.08 -9.76
N GLY A 136 -8.17 -15.31 -9.31
CA GLY A 136 -7.69 -16.50 -10.01
C GLY A 136 -6.28 -16.93 -9.65
N MET A 137 -5.55 -16.21 -8.81
CA MET A 137 -4.30 -16.65 -8.20
C MET A 137 -4.59 -17.59 -7.01
N THR A 138 -3.67 -18.47 -6.78
CA THR A 138 -3.58 -19.31 -5.59
C THR A 138 -2.44 -18.85 -4.70
N TYR A 139 -2.32 -19.38 -3.49
CA TYR A 139 -1.12 -19.17 -2.67
C TYR A 139 0.15 -19.67 -3.36
N GLU A 140 0.06 -20.75 -4.14
CA GLU A 140 1.20 -21.25 -4.92
C GLU A 140 1.66 -20.25 -5.99
N ASP A 141 0.72 -19.55 -6.63
CA ASP A 141 1.05 -18.51 -7.61
C ASP A 141 1.72 -17.31 -6.95
N LEU A 142 1.24 -16.91 -5.76
CA LEU A 142 1.86 -15.84 -4.98
C LEU A 142 3.27 -16.24 -4.52
N VAL A 143 3.45 -17.43 -3.96
CA VAL A 143 4.75 -17.95 -3.55
C VAL A 143 5.72 -17.96 -4.72
N ARG A 144 5.27 -18.46 -5.89
CA ARG A 144 6.08 -18.47 -7.12
C ARG A 144 6.48 -17.06 -7.53
N ARG A 145 5.55 -16.11 -7.50
CA ARG A 145 5.81 -14.71 -7.83
C ARG A 145 6.90 -14.11 -6.93
N TYR A 146 6.75 -14.23 -5.60
CA TYR A 146 7.73 -13.70 -4.65
C TYR A 146 9.10 -14.39 -4.78
N ARG A 147 9.10 -15.70 -5.07
CA ARG A 147 10.33 -16.44 -5.37
C ARG A 147 11.02 -15.92 -6.62
N ASP A 148 10.29 -15.75 -7.71
CA ASP A 148 10.84 -15.30 -8.98
C ASP A 148 11.43 -13.89 -8.83
N LEU A 149 10.79 -13.01 -8.05
CA LEU A 149 11.31 -11.68 -7.68
C LEU A 149 12.58 -11.78 -6.79
N ALA A 150 12.61 -12.70 -5.83
CA ALA A 150 13.77 -12.89 -4.95
C ALA A 150 15.00 -13.44 -5.68
N MET A 151 14.79 -14.23 -6.74
CA MET A 151 15.86 -14.85 -7.54
C MET A 151 16.39 -13.97 -8.67
N ASP A 152 15.71 -12.88 -9.00
CA ASP A 152 16.13 -11.93 -10.03
C ASP A 152 16.53 -10.60 -9.42
N PRO A 153 17.83 -10.31 -9.29
CA PRO A 153 18.30 -9.04 -8.71
C PRO A 153 17.86 -7.79 -9.49
N ASP A 154 17.47 -7.92 -10.75
CA ASP A 154 16.99 -6.82 -11.59
C ASP A 154 15.46 -6.67 -11.52
N ALA A 155 14.75 -7.63 -10.89
CA ALA A 155 13.29 -7.64 -10.76
C ALA A 155 12.72 -6.53 -9.86
N PHE A 156 13.57 -5.74 -9.17
CA PHE A 156 13.10 -4.56 -8.43
C PHE A 156 12.28 -3.59 -9.28
N GLN A 157 12.51 -3.56 -10.59
CA GLN A 157 11.77 -2.71 -11.53
C GLN A 157 10.41 -3.29 -11.89
N ASP A 158 10.24 -4.61 -11.72
CA ASP A 158 9.01 -5.34 -12.04
C ASP A 158 8.14 -5.62 -10.80
N ALA A 159 8.59 -5.19 -9.61
CA ALA A 159 7.82 -5.32 -8.38
C ALA A 159 6.65 -4.33 -8.36
N ASP A 160 5.46 -4.84 -8.09
CA ASP A 160 4.18 -4.19 -8.35
C ASP A 160 3.75 -3.16 -7.31
N GLY A 161 4.48 -3.04 -6.23
CA GLY A 161 4.13 -2.12 -5.15
C GLY A 161 5.35 -1.67 -4.37
N ALA A 162 5.27 -0.49 -3.80
CA ALA A 162 6.36 0.07 -3.00
C ALA A 162 6.70 -0.82 -1.78
N GLY A 163 5.74 -1.64 -1.30
CA GLY A 163 5.96 -2.63 -0.22
C GLY A 163 6.84 -3.79 -0.66
N GLU A 164 6.54 -4.39 -1.82
CA GLU A 164 7.36 -5.44 -2.41
C GLU A 164 8.77 -4.93 -2.72
N GLN A 165 8.88 -3.74 -3.32
CA GLN A 165 10.17 -3.12 -3.64
C GLN A 165 11.04 -2.90 -2.41
N ASN A 166 10.49 -2.33 -1.34
CA ASN A 166 11.22 -2.11 -0.10
C ASN A 166 11.69 -3.41 0.54
N PHE A 167 10.84 -4.43 0.56
CA PHE A 167 11.18 -5.73 1.12
C PHE A 167 12.32 -6.40 0.34
N LEU A 168 12.22 -6.43 -1.00
CA LEU A 168 13.25 -6.97 -1.88
C LEU A 168 14.57 -6.19 -1.74
N MET A 169 14.49 -4.86 -1.64
CA MET A 169 15.67 -4.01 -1.44
C MET A 169 16.38 -4.35 -0.12
N ILE A 170 15.65 -4.42 0.98
CA ILE A 170 16.21 -4.76 2.30
C ILE A 170 16.80 -6.17 2.30
N ALA A 171 16.10 -7.15 1.69
CA ALA A 171 16.60 -8.51 1.57
C ALA A 171 17.87 -8.58 0.70
N GLY A 172 17.91 -7.83 -0.41
CA GLY A 172 19.09 -7.76 -1.29
C GLY A 172 20.29 -7.11 -0.63
N GLU A 173 20.11 -6.02 0.12
CA GLU A 173 21.18 -5.39 0.91
C GLU A 173 21.69 -6.34 1.99
N MET A 174 20.81 -7.00 2.72
CA MET A 174 21.17 -7.99 3.75
C MET A 174 21.94 -9.17 3.14
N ALA A 175 21.47 -9.69 2.00
CA ALA A 175 22.13 -10.77 1.27
C ALA A 175 23.56 -10.39 0.83
N ALA A 176 23.72 -9.19 0.30
CA ALA A 176 25.03 -8.68 -0.13
C ALA A 176 26.00 -8.56 1.06
N ASP A 177 25.53 -8.09 2.21
CA ASP A 177 26.34 -7.93 3.41
C ASP A 177 26.76 -9.28 4.01
N LEU A 178 25.89 -10.29 3.94
CA LEU A 178 26.14 -11.63 4.48
C LEU A 178 26.82 -12.56 3.47
N GLY A 179 26.82 -12.22 2.19
CA GLY A 179 27.33 -13.07 1.11
C GLY A 179 26.41 -14.27 0.81
N GLU A 180 25.11 -14.07 0.97
CA GLU A 180 24.07 -15.09 0.78
C GLU A 180 23.14 -14.74 -0.39
N ASP A 181 22.23 -15.64 -0.74
CA ASP A 181 21.22 -15.42 -1.77
C ASP A 181 19.97 -14.78 -1.13
N PRO A 182 19.36 -13.73 -1.70
CA PRO A 182 18.09 -13.18 -1.20
C PRO A 182 16.99 -14.23 -1.02
N ALA A 183 16.96 -15.25 -1.87
CA ALA A 183 15.99 -16.35 -1.79
C ALA A 183 16.20 -17.28 -0.57
N ASP A 184 17.37 -17.27 0.07
CA ASP A 184 17.61 -17.96 1.35
C ASP A 184 17.13 -17.13 2.54
N ILE A 185 17.24 -15.80 2.44
CA ILE A 185 16.84 -14.85 3.47
C ILE A 185 15.32 -14.68 3.53
N MET A 186 14.69 -14.64 2.37
CA MET A 186 13.25 -14.49 2.20
C MET A 186 12.55 -15.82 2.16
N GLY A 187 11.31 -15.85 2.68
CA GLY A 187 10.53 -17.06 2.68
C GLY A 187 9.04 -16.82 2.90
N TYR A 188 8.31 -17.92 3.04
CA TYR A 188 6.88 -17.92 3.28
C TYR A 188 6.47 -18.93 4.33
N ALA A 189 5.32 -18.70 4.96
CA ALA A 189 4.62 -19.66 5.80
C ALA A 189 3.14 -19.70 5.44
N ILE A 190 2.54 -20.89 5.44
CA ILE A 190 1.09 -21.06 5.30
C ILE A 190 0.59 -21.67 6.59
N GLN A 191 -0.14 -20.90 7.38
CA GLN A 191 -0.60 -21.29 8.71
C GLN A 191 -1.86 -20.52 9.09
N ASP A 192 -2.80 -21.17 9.78
CA ASP A 192 -3.95 -20.52 10.41
C ASP A 192 -3.45 -19.68 11.59
N LEU A 193 -3.37 -18.37 11.41
CA LEU A 193 -2.82 -17.43 12.37
C LEU A 193 -3.88 -16.80 13.27
N ASN A 194 -5.13 -16.78 12.83
CA ASN A 194 -6.26 -16.18 13.56
C ASN A 194 -7.17 -17.22 14.23
N GLY A 195 -7.00 -18.51 13.93
CA GLY A 195 -7.75 -19.62 14.51
C GLY A 195 -9.15 -19.84 13.91
N ASP A 196 -9.42 -19.30 12.72
CA ASP A 196 -10.71 -19.44 12.03
C ASP A 196 -10.81 -20.69 11.15
N GLY A 197 -9.71 -21.42 10.99
CA GLY A 197 -9.61 -22.63 10.19
C GLY A 197 -9.23 -22.37 8.72
N VAL A 198 -9.04 -21.13 8.32
CA VAL A 198 -8.51 -20.73 7.01
C VAL A 198 -7.04 -20.35 7.18
N PRO A 199 -6.10 -21.02 6.48
CA PRO A 199 -4.70 -20.66 6.64
C PRO A 199 -4.37 -19.34 5.93
N GLU A 200 -3.57 -18.49 6.57
CA GLU A 200 -2.95 -17.32 5.97
C GLU A 200 -1.64 -17.69 5.28
N LEU A 201 -1.29 -16.93 4.23
CA LEU A 201 0.04 -16.91 3.62
C LEU A 201 0.79 -15.67 4.13
N ALA A 202 1.84 -15.91 4.91
CA ALA A 202 2.78 -14.88 5.35
C ALA A 202 4.03 -14.89 4.46
N ILE A 203 4.49 -13.72 4.05
CA ILE A 203 5.76 -13.49 3.34
C ILE A 203 6.65 -12.64 4.23
N GLY A 204 7.91 -13.02 4.37
CA GLY A 204 8.82 -12.29 5.26
C GLY A 204 10.22 -12.87 5.26
N PHE A 205 11.02 -12.52 6.28
CA PHE A 205 12.32 -13.13 6.49
C PHE A 205 12.20 -14.52 7.11
N THR A 206 13.11 -15.41 6.74
CA THR A 206 13.25 -16.68 7.44
C THR A 206 13.74 -16.43 8.87
N PRO A 207 13.43 -17.31 9.84
CA PRO A 207 13.69 -17.06 11.28
C PRO A 207 15.14 -16.76 11.62
N GLU A 208 16.08 -17.19 10.81
CA GLU A 208 17.51 -16.96 10.96
C GLU A 208 17.90 -15.48 10.77
N TYR A 209 17.10 -14.76 9.96
CA TYR A 209 17.37 -13.36 9.59
C TYR A 209 16.39 -12.37 10.25
N GLY A 210 15.40 -12.86 10.99
CA GLY A 210 14.49 -12.00 11.75
C GLY A 210 13.05 -12.50 11.78
N ALA A 211 12.19 -11.71 12.42
CA ALA A 211 10.75 -12.01 12.55
C ALA A 211 9.88 -11.07 11.69
N TYR A 212 10.50 -10.36 10.76
CA TYR A 212 9.82 -9.38 9.92
C TYR A 212 8.93 -10.05 8.87
N LEU A 213 7.68 -9.62 8.80
CA LEU A 213 6.70 -9.98 7.79
C LEU A 213 6.43 -8.77 6.89
N SER A 214 6.61 -8.93 5.59
CA SER A 214 6.36 -7.89 4.60
C SER A 214 4.93 -7.91 4.08
N SER A 215 4.34 -9.10 3.96
CA SER A 215 3.00 -9.25 3.42
C SER A 215 2.26 -10.41 4.09
N LEU A 216 0.95 -10.23 4.23
CA LEU A 216 0.06 -11.26 4.75
C LEU A 216 -1.18 -11.34 3.87
N PHE A 217 -1.55 -12.54 3.48
CA PHE A 217 -2.75 -12.82 2.70
C PHE A 217 -3.63 -13.82 3.44
N THR A 218 -4.96 -13.64 3.35
CA THR A 218 -5.96 -14.61 3.77
C THR A 218 -6.80 -15.07 2.57
N LEU A 219 -7.63 -16.08 2.73
CA LEU A 219 -8.56 -16.53 1.69
C LEU A 219 -9.96 -15.97 1.97
N ALA A 220 -10.41 -15.07 1.12
CA ALA A 220 -11.79 -14.62 1.10
C ALA A 220 -12.54 -15.31 -0.06
N GLU A 221 -13.55 -16.12 0.26
CA GLU A 221 -14.29 -16.93 -0.73
C GLU A 221 -13.38 -17.79 -1.62
N GLY A 222 -12.27 -18.29 -1.06
CA GLY A 222 -11.30 -19.14 -1.75
C GLY A 222 -10.30 -18.40 -2.65
N THR A 223 -10.30 -17.07 -2.60
CA THR A 223 -9.36 -16.22 -3.35
C THR A 223 -8.42 -15.50 -2.37
N PRO A 224 -7.11 -15.47 -2.61
CA PRO A 224 -6.18 -14.72 -1.79
C PRO A 224 -6.55 -13.24 -1.72
N ARG A 225 -6.54 -12.68 -0.53
CA ARG A 225 -6.78 -11.27 -0.24
C ARG A 225 -5.65 -10.74 0.63
N LEU A 226 -5.09 -9.60 0.24
CA LEU A 226 -4.06 -8.94 1.03
C LEU A 226 -4.64 -8.39 2.33
N VAL A 227 -4.03 -8.74 3.45
CA VAL A 227 -4.33 -8.23 4.80
C VAL A 227 -3.44 -7.04 5.11
N PHE A 228 -2.14 -7.17 4.84
CA PHE A 228 -1.16 -6.07 4.84
C PHE A 228 -0.01 -6.37 3.87
N GLY A 229 0.69 -5.33 3.41
CA GLY A 229 1.80 -5.45 2.46
C GLY A 229 2.13 -4.11 1.79
N GLU A 230 1.83 -2.99 2.46
CA GLU A 230 2.11 -1.64 1.94
C GLU A 230 3.56 -1.20 2.23
N ALA A 231 4.03 -0.20 1.50
CA ALA A 231 5.39 0.29 1.58
C ALA A 231 5.77 0.84 2.96
N GLY A 232 6.90 0.38 3.47
CA GLY A 232 7.47 0.87 4.72
C GLY A 232 6.86 0.27 5.98
N ASP A 233 5.88 -0.62 5.84
CA ASP A 233 5.26 -1.32 6.95
C ASP A 233 6.03 -2.59 7.31
N GLY A 234 6.44 -2.71 8.56
CA GLY A 234 7.06 -3.90 9.13
C GLY A 234 6.17 -4.50 10.20
N TYR A 235 5.72 -5.73 10.00
CA TYR A 235 4.94 -6.46 10.99
C TYR A 235 5.73 -7.65 11.53
N THR A 236 5.50 -7.95 12.79
CA THR A 236 6.02 -9.15 13.44
C THR A 236 4.89 -9.85 14.16
N TYR A 237 4.76 -11.15 14.00
CA TYR A 237 3.73 -11.94 14.69
C TYR A 237 4.08 -12.16 16.15
N LEU A 238 3.08 -12.07 17.02
CA LEU A 238 3.23 -12.20 18.47
C LEU A 238 2.59 -13.49 18.98
N GLN A 239 2.99 -13.92 20.20
CA GLN A 239 2.51 -15.16 20.82
C GLN A 239 1.01 -15.19 21.12
N ASP A 240 0.38 -14.02 21.25
CA ASP A 240 -1.05 -13.88 21.50
C ASP A 240 -1.92 -13.81 20.24
N GLY A 241 -1.33 -14.02 19.06
CA GLY A 241 -2.01 -13.95 17.78
C GLY A 241 -2.17 -12.55 17.22
N SER A 242 -1.58 -11.54 17.86
CA SER A 242 -1.54 -10.17 17.36
C SER A 242 -0.27 -9.88 16.54
N PHE A 243 -0.18 -8.69 15.97
CA PHE A 243 0.96 -8.24 15.18
C PHE A 243 1.53 -6.96 15.79
N PHE A 244 2.83 -6.91 15.91
CA PHE A 244 3.56 -5.70 16.25
C PHE A 244 3.97 -4.99 14.96
N TYR A 245 3.49 -3.78 14.79
CA TYR A 245 3.89 -2.86 13.74
C TYR A 245 5.10 -2.04 14.18
N ASN A 246 6.09 -1.91 13.32
CA ASN A 246 7.23 -1.01 13.49
C ASN A 246 7.57 -0.41 12.11
N GLY A 247 7.25 0.86 11.93
CA GLY A 247 7.43 1.53 10.65
C GLY A 247 7.70 3.02 10.78
N CYS A 248 7.91 3.67 9.66
CA CYS A 248 8.14 5.10 9.60
C CYS A 248 7.36 5.73 8.45
N ARG A 249 6.75 6.88 8.72
CA ARG A 249 6.11 7.71 7.69
C ARG A 249 7.10 8.70 7.07
N SER A 250 8.09 9.12 7.85
CA SER A 250 9.18 10.00 7.42
C SER A 250 10.39 9.86 8.34
N ALA A 251 11.49 10.52 8.01
CA ALA A 251 12.67 10.56 8.88
C ALA A 251 12.41 11.15 10.29
N SER A 252 11.34 11.92 10.45
CA SER A 252 10.93 12.57 11.72
C SER A 252 9.70 11.93 12.37
N GLU A 253 9.09 10.91 11.74
CA GLU A 253 7.88 10.24 12.22
C GLU A 253 8.06 8.73 12.19
N ASN A 254 8.13 8.13 13.37
CA ASN A 254 8.27 6.70 13.56
C ASN A 254 7.10 6.18 14.39
N GLY A 255 6.54 5.04 14.01
CA GLY A 255 5.37 4.46 14.64
C GLY A 255 5.58 3.02 15.08
N LYS A 256 5.01 2.67 16.22
CA LYS A 256 4.95 1.32 16.75
C LYS A 256 3.55 1.03 17.26
N GLY A 257 3.03 -0.16 17.02
CA GLY A 257 1.67 -0.47 17.44
C GLY A 257 1.36 -1.96 17.52
N ILE A 258 0.26 -2.28 18.18
CA ILE A 258 -0.29 -3.64 18.24
C ILE A 258 -1.57 -3.68 17.42
N TYR A 259 -1.61 -4.63 16.50
CA TYR A 259 -2.72 -4.87 15.59
C TYR A 259 -3.25 -6.29 15.76
N GLN A 260 -4.51 -6.49 15.49
CA GLN A 260 -5.14 -7.82 15.52
C GLN A 260 -6.05 -7.99 14.31
N PHE A 261 -6.32 -9.22 13.93
CA PHE A 261 -7.31 -9.49 12.91
C PHE A 261 -8.69 -8.91 13.26
N THR A 262 -9.41 -8.46 12.25
CA THR A 262 -10.87 -8.25 12.32
C THR A 262 -11.58 -9.57 12.58
N ASP A 263 -12.82 -9.53 13.05
CA ASP A 263 -13.62 -10.74 13.34
C ASP A 263 -13.82 -11.65 12.10
N ASP A 264 -13.75 -11.08 10.91
CA ASP A 264 -13.84 -11.80 9.63
C ASP A 264 -12.47 -12.24 9.06
N GLY A 265 -11.38 -11.97 9.77
CA GLY A 265 -10.02 -12.36 9.38
C GLY A 265 -9.46 -11.62 8.16
N THR A 266 -10.17 -10.64 7.59
CA THR A 266 -9.82 -10.06 6.29
C THR A 266 -8.96 -8.81 6.35
N ALA A 267 -8.74 -8.24 7.54
CA ALA A 267 -7.95 -7.04 7.77
C ALA A 267 -7.36 -7.02 9.18
N LEU A 268 -6.49 -6.07 9.44
CA LEU A 268 -6.03 -5.76 10.79
C LEU A 268 -6.71 -4.50 11.33
N ILE A 269 -7.03 -4.52 12.63
CA ILE A 269 -7.45 -3.35 13.39
C ILE A 269 -6.39 -3.00 14.43
N CYS A 270 -6.14 -1.71 14.60
CA CYS A 270 -5.23 -1.21 15.62
C CYS A 270 -5.84 -1.37 17.01
N ARG A 271 -5.05 -1.87 17.97
CA ARG A 271 -5.39 -1.91 19.41
C ARG A 271 -4.74 -0.78 20.17
N GLU A 272 -3.46 -0.56 19.87
CA GLU A 272 -2.69 0.53 20.44
C GLU A 272 -1.62 0.96 19.44
N PHE A 273 -1.42 2.26 19.34
CA PHE A 273 -0.44 2.86 18.44
C PHE A 273 0.24 4.02 19.13
N TYR A 274 1.56 3.99 19.11
CA TYR A 274 2.42 5.08 19.55
C TYR A 274 3.22 5.59 18.35
N PHE A 275 3.30 6.89 18.20
CA PHE A 275 4.19 7.46 17.22
C PHE A 275 5.02 8.59 17.81
N LEU A 276 6.28 8.59 17.43
CA LEU A 276 7.25 9.62 17.73
C LEU A 276 7.21 10.67 16.62
N ARG A 277 7.08 11.93 17.00
CA ARG A 277 7.19 13.06 16.07
C ARG A 277 8.22 14.05 16.56
N ILE A 278 9.16 14.40 15.67
CA ILE A 278 10.17 15.43 15.89
C ILE A 278 9.66 16.70 15.23
N LEU A 279 9.37 17.72 16.03
CA LEU A 279 8.91 19.02 15.55
C LEU A 279 10.11 19.88 15.15
N ASP A 280 10.01 20.61 14.03
CA ASP A 280 11.00 21.57 13.54
C ASP A 280 12.45 21.03 13.38
N GLY A 281 12.63 19.71 13.34
CA GLY A 281 13.95 19.07 13.19
C GLY A 281 14.84 19.14 14.43
N ASP A 282 14.31 19.58 15.58
CA ASP A 282 15.01 19.60 16.85
C ASP A 282 14.58 18.38 17.70
N GLU A 283 15.51 17.46 17.94
CA GLU A 283 15.27 16.28 18.76
C GLU A 283 14.85 16.61 20.20
N SER A 284 15.16 17.81 20.69
CA SER A 284 14.73 18.26 22.01
C SER A 284 13.22 18.51 22.10
N ASP A 285 12.55 18.72 20.98
CA ASP A 285 11.09 18.90 20.88
C ASP A 285 10.36 17.63 20.43
N ALA A 286 11.05 16.49 20.45
CA ALA A 286 10.44 15.21 20.14
C ALA A 286 9.36 14.83 21.16
N ALA A 287 8.26 14.30 20.68
CA ALA A 287 7.16 13.86 21.52
C ALA A 287 6.54 12.55 21.03
N VAL A 288 6.09 11.73 21.97
CA VAL A 288 5.40 10.49 21.69
C VAL A 288 3.90 10.69 21.89
N TYR A 289 3.12 10.32 20.89
CA TYR A 289 1.67 10.38 20.86
C TYR A 289 1.08 8.97 20.86
N TYR A 290 -0.14 8.83 21.37
CA TYR A 290 -0.88 7.58 21.46
C TYR A 290 -2.29 7.72 20.92
N ASN A 291 -2.75 6.72 20.19
CA ASN A 291 -4.16 6.46 19.88
C ASN A 291 -4.41 4.94 19.75
N SER A 292 -5.66 4.57 19.56
CA SER A 292 -6.08 3.17 19.34
C SER A 292 -6.63 2.93 17.93
N THR A 293 -6.35 3.84 17.00
CA THR A 293 -6.87 3.79 15.63
C THR A 293 -5.77 3.57 14.59
N GLY A 294 -4.49 3.69 14.97
CA GLY A 294 -3.36 3.65 14.05
C GLY A 294 -3.14 4.99 13.30
N SER A 295 -3.87 6.05 13.70
CA SER A 295 -3.73 7.38 13.08
C SER A 295 -2.38 8.00 13.42
N TRP A 296 -1.76 8.62 12.42
CA TRP A 296 -0.54 9.43 12.58
C TRP A 296 -0.85 10.90 12.92
N GLU A 297 -2.13 11.26 13.06
CA GLU A 297 -2.56 12.62 13.26
C GLU A 297 -2.54 13.00 14.75
N ILE A 298 -1.89 14.13 15.06
CA ILE A 298 -1.82 14.66 16.45
C ILE A 298 -3.23 14.98 16.96
N GLY A 299 -4.11 15.46 16.06
CA GLY A 299 -5.50 15.81 16.41
C GLY A 299 -6.33 14.65 16.93
N ASP A 300 -6.02 13.43 16.48
CA ASP A 300 -6.70 12.18 16.87
C ASP A 300 -5.99 11.46 18.02
N SER A 301 -4.93 12.04 18.54
CA SER A 301 -4.00 11.41 19.45
C SER A 301 -3.81 12.20 20.74
N ARG A 302 -3.39 11.53 21.80
CA ARG A 302 -2.99 12.18 23.03
C ARG A 302 -1.46 12.14 23.19
N LYS A 303 -0.85 13.26 23.56
CA LYS A 303 0.55 13.29 23.95
C LYS A 303 0.73 12.41 25.21
N THR A 304 1.75 11.57 25.19
CA THR A 304 2.07 10.68 26.33
C THR A 304 3.19 11.25 27.20
N ASN A 305 3.48 10.56 28.32
CA ASN A 305 4.67 10.80 29.12
C ASN A 305 5.81 9.84 28.75
N MET A 306 5.63 8.99 27.74
CA MET A 306 6.67 8.09 27.25
C MET A 306 7.83 8.93 26.71
N THR A 307 9.03 8.61 27.15
CA THR A 307 10.24 9.25 26.62
C THR A 307 10.60 8.69 25.26
N VAL A 308 11.43 9.40 24.51
CA VAL A 308 11.97 8.91 23.22
C VAL A 308 12.72 7.58 23.41
N GLU A 309 13.48 7.47 24.50
CA GLU A 309 14.23 6.25 24.83
C GLU A 309 13.30 5.06 25.14
N GLU A 310 12.23 5.29 25.89
CA GLU A 310 11.21 4.27 26.16
C GLU A 310 10.46 3.85 24.90
N PHE A 311 10.17 4.79 23.99
CA PHE A 311 9.57 4.49 22.69
C PHE A 311 10.46 3.57 21.86
N TRP A 312 11.74 3.89 21.75
CA TRP A 312 12.68 3.03 20.99
C TRP A 312 12.90 1.67 21.63
N ALA A 313 12.90 1.62 22.96
CA ALA A 313 13.06 0.38 23.73
C ALA A 313 11.80 -0.50 23.77
N TRP A 314 10.64 0.04 23.33
CA TRP A 314 9.40 -0.74 23.33
C TRP A 314 9.44 -1.78 22.21
N GLU A 315 9.57 -3.03 22.62
CA GLU A 315 9.67 -4.19 21.76
C GLU A 315 9.03 -5.39 22.45
N PRO A 316 7.91 -5.94 21.94
CA PRO A 316 7.28 -7.11 22.53
C PRO A 316 8.06 -8.39 22.22
N GLU A 317 7.71 -9.48 22.87
CA GLU A 317 8.27 -10.80 22.58
C GLU A 317 7.67 -11.36 21.26
N TYR A 318 8.52 -11.60 20.29
CA TYR A 318 8.13 -12.07 18.97
C TYR A 318 7.90 -13.57 18.94
N MET A 319 7.01 -14.01 18.04
CA MET A 319 6.87 -15.39 17.63
C MET A 319 7.40 -15.55 16.21
N TYR A 320 8.43 -16.37 16.06
CA TYR A 320 8.99 -16.68 14.75
C TYR A 320 8.11 -17.72 14.05
N LEU A 321 7.57 -17.38 12.89
CA LEU A 321 6.86 -18.32 12.05
C LEU A 321 7.82 -19.32 11.40
N PRO A 322 7.42 -20.57 11.19
CA PRO A 322 8.25 -21.57 10.52
C PRO A 322 8.28 -21.31 9.01
N MET A 323 9.03 -20.30 8.61
CA MET A 323 9.14 -19.89 7.21
C MET A 323 9.92 -20.91 6.38
N THR A 324 9.43 -21.20 5.18
CA THR A 324 10.15 -21.98 4.16
C THR A 324 10.90 -21.00 3.26
N PRO A 325 12.24 -21.11 3.13
CA PRO A 325 12.99 -20.24 2.22
C PRO A 325 12.51 -20.37 0.77
N PHE A 326 12.55 -19.30 0.00
CA PHE A 326 12.19 -19.35 -1.42
C PHE A 326 13.15 -20.20 -2.24
N SER A 327 14.42 -20.30 -1.86
CA SER A 327 15.39 -21.24 -2.46
C SER A 327 15.00 -22.70 -2.33
N ALA A 328 14.17 -23.06 -1.33
CA ALA A 328 13.69 -24.43 -1.09
C ALA A 328 12.26 -24.66 -1.62
N ALA A 329 11.63 -23.64 -2.23
CA ALA A 329 10.31 -23.79 -2.85
C ALA A 329 10.43 -24.50 -4.20
N ASP A 330 9.64 -25.58 -4.40
CA ASP A 330 9.58 -26.36 -5.65
C ASP A 330 8.85 -25.63 -6.79
#